data_1cc8797378aabefca81a377b3366182d
#
_entry.id   1cc8797378aabefca81a377b3366182d
#
_cell.length_a   1.000
_cell.length_b   1.000
_cell.length_c   1.000
_cell.angle_alpha   90.00
_cell.angle_beta   90.00
_cell.angle_gamma   90.00
#
_symmetry.space_group_name_H-M   'P 1'
#
loop_
_entity.id
_entity.type
_entity.pdbx_description
1 polymer ?
#
loop_
_entity_poly.entity_id
_entity_poly.type
_entity_poly.pdbx_seq_one_letter_code
_entity_poly.pdbx_strand_id
1 'polypeptide(L)'
;MNPAPNGDLRPARGYSWPPFEPGHTLSLVHGGYSETAIEARAAEVRVQLFDLAPWLQQDAFVPAVARFLRAEARERLIHEHIVKVSAERGAGAVPQRLWESATACANASMKASALLGLDPQSYARLRATTGTAAATEAGLADLAAQGRQIVQAHQPSPAVPAAPETTQEDTA
;
A
#
# COMPACT_ATOMS: atom_id res chain seq x y z
N MET A 1 -21.08 -51.63 5.43
CA MET A 1 -19.90 -51.73 4.58
C MET A 1 -19.41 -50.30 4.28
N ASN A 2 -18.41 -49.82 5.03
CA ASN A 2 -17.82 -48.53 4.77
C ASN A 2 -16.86 -48.68 3.60
N PRO A 3 -16.92 -47.84 2.55
CA PRO A 3 -15.88 -47.84 1.52
C PRO A 3 -14.58 -47.36 2.15
N ALA A 4 -13.51 -48.08 1.84
CA ALA A 4 -12.17 -47.73 2.29
C ALA A 4 -11.83 -46.31 1.86
N PRO A 5 -11.38 -45.45 2.77
CA PRO A 5 -10.85 -44.13 2.41
C PRO A 5 -9.52 -44.34 1.72
N ASN A 6 -9.37 -43.72 0.60
CA ASN A 6 -8.16 -43.57 -0.20
C ASN A 6 -7.84 -44.77 -1.09
N GLY A 7 -8.42 -44.76 -2.29
CA GLY A 7 -7.91 -45.55 -3.41
C GLY A 7 -6.43 -45.25 -3.62
N ASP A 8 -5.70 -46.34 -3.88
CA ASP A 8 -4.27 -46.40 -4.20
C ASP A 8 -3.86 -45.32 -5.23
N LEU A 9 -3.61 -44.10 -4.77
CA LEU A 9 -2.90 -43.11 -5.53
C LEU A 9 -1.42 -43.47 -5.49
N ARG A 10 -1.04 -44.46 -6.32
CA ARG A 10 0.39 -44.74 -6.56
C ARG A 10 1.01 -43.48 -7.16
N PRO A 11 2.01 -42.87 -6.49
CA PRO A 11 2.68 -41.70 -7.03
C PRO A 11 3.34 -42.05 -8.36
N ALA A 12 3.13 -41.22 -9.38
CA ALA A 12 3.54 -41.47 -10.77
C ALA A 12 5.07 -41.66 -10.97
N ARG A 13 5.89 -41.60 -9.93
CA ARG A 13 7.35 -41.72 -9.97
C ARG A 13 7.96 -42.52 -8.81
N GLY A 14 7.21 -43.43 -8.17
CA GLY A 14 7.78 -44.31 -7.13
C GLY A 14 8.14 -43.61 -5.81
N TYR A 15 7.79 -42.33 -5.61
CA TYR A 15 7.92 -41.62 -4.34
C TYR A 15 6.69 -41.89 -3.50
N SER A 16 6.86 -42.68 -2.45
CA SER A 16 5.84 -42.85 -1.42
C SER A 16 6.05 -41.78 -0.33
N TRP A 17 5.52 -40.58 -0.56
CA TRP A 17 5.37 -39.62 0.54
C TRP A 17 4.07 -39.93 1.28
N PRO A 18 4.08 -40.01 2.62
CA PRO A 18 2.85 -40.11 3.36
C PRO A 18 1.95 -38.91 3.00
N PRO A 19 0.62 -39.09 2.91
CA PRO A 19 -0.28 -37.98 2.65
C PRO A 19 -0.08 -36.90 3.70
N PHE A 20 -0.05 -35.65 3.25
CA PHE A 20 0.11 -34.51 4.12
C PHE A 20 -1.09 -34.41 5.07
N GLU A 21 -0.82 -34.44 6.37
CA GLU A 21 -1.86 -34.21 7.37
C GLU A 21 -2.26 -32.73 7.37
N PRO A 22 -3.56 -32.40 7.63
CA PRO A 22 -3.98 -31.02 7.83
C PRO A 22 -3.14 -30.36 8.96
N GLY A 23 -2.51 -29.24 8.66
CA GLY A 23 -1.62 -28.55 9.61
C GLY A 23 -0.14 -28.87 9.48
N HIS A 24 0.24 -29.64 8.49
CA HIS A 24 1.61 -30.01 8.19
C HIS A 24 2.50 -28.78 7.89
N THR A 25 3.62 -28.68 8.57
CA THR A 25 4.51 -27.51 8.58
C THR A 25 5.77 -27.65 7.69
N LEU A 26 5.89 -28.72 6.88
CA LEU A 26 7.07 -28.95 6.03
C LEU A 26 7.31 -27.85 5.00
N SER A 27 6.25 -27.17 4.53
CA SER A 27 6.37 -25.98 3.68
C SER A 27 6.83 -24.73 4.42
N LEU A 28 6.85 -24.76 5.77
CA LEU A 28 7.22 -23.64 6.63
C LEU A 28 8.72 -23.60 6.98
N VAL A 29 9.53 -24.46 6.38
CA VAL A 29 10.96 -24.63 6.74
C VAL A 29 11.74 -23.31 6.73
N HIS A 30 11.32 -22.34 5.93
CA HIS A 30 12.01 -21.05 5.81
C HIS A 30 11.17 -19.84 6.24
N GLY A 31 9.85 -20.00 6.49
CA GLY A 31 8.97 -18.86 6.83
C GLY A 31 8.83 -17.79 5.73
N GLY A 32 9.89 -17.50 5.00
CA GLY A 32 9.94 -16.44 3.99
C GLY A 32 9.01 -16.62 2.78
N TYR A 33 8.43 -17.80 2.62
CA TYR A 33 7.45 -18.13 1.58
C TYR A 33 6.08 -18.50 2.15
N SER A 34 5.94 -18.57 3.47
CA SER A 34 4.66 -18.77 4.14
C SER A 34 3.89 -17.47 4.20
N GLU A 35 2.75 -17.40 3.53
CA GLU A 35 1.91 -16.21 3.54
C GLU A 35 1.51 -15.81 4.96
N THR A 36 1.11 -16.78 5.79
CA THR A 36 0.75 -16.56 7.19
C THR A 36 1.90 -15.96 8.01
N ALA A 37 3.13 -16.45 7.82
CA ALA A 37 4.30 -15.90 8.51
C ALA A 37 4.63 -14.48 8.04
N ILE A 38 4.49 -14.23 6.72
CA ILE A 38 4.69 -12.91 6.13
C ILE A 38 3.65 -11.92 6.68
N GLU A 39 2.38 -12.30 6.74
CA GLU A 39 1.31 -11.46 7.28
C GLU A 39 1.52 -11.12 8.75
N ALA A 40 1.89 -12.10 9.57
CA ALA A 40 2.21 -11.88 10.99
C ALA A 40 3.37 -10.89 11.16
N ARG A 41 4.47 -11.10 10.42
CA ARG A 41 5.63 -10.21 10.48
C ARG A 41 5.32 -8.82 9.90
N ALA A 42 4.52 -8.74 8.84
CA ALA A 42 4.08 -7.48 8.25
C ALA A 42 3.22 -6.65 9.22
N ALA A 43 2.41 -7.31 10.05
CA ALA A 43 1.64 -6.63 11.09
C ALA A 43 2.54 -5.98 12.16
N GLU A 44 3.61 -6.66 12.58
CA GLU A 44 4.61 -6.10 13.51
C GLU A 44 5.32 -4.88 12.90
N VAL A 45 5.78 -5.01 11.65
CA VAL A 45 6.45 -3.91 10.93
C VAL A 45 5.51 -2.72 10.74
N ARG A 46 4.22 -2.96 10.50
CA ARG A 46 3.21 -1.90 10.33
C ARG A 46 3.11 -1.00 11.54
N VAL A 47 3.10 -1.57 12.75
CA VAL A 47 3.05 -0.79 13.99
C VAL A 47 4.25 0.13 14.06
N GLN A 48 5.46 -0.41 13.89
CA GLN A 48 6.70 0.36 13.91
C GLN A 48 6.74 1.45 12.82
N LEU A 49 6.25 1.13 11.62
CA LEU A 49 6.20 2.07 10.51
C LEU A 49 5.29 3.27 10.80
N PHE A 50 4.10 3.03 11.32
CA PHE A 50 3.12 4.10 11.59
C PHE A 50 3.49 4.96 12.80
N ASP A 51 4.24 4.42 13.75
CA ASP A 51 4.83 5.20 14.84
C ASP A 51 5.90 6.18 14.31
N LEU A 52 6.73 5.72 13.38
CA LEU A 52 7.79 6.55 12.77
C LEU A 52 7.27 7.52 11.71
N ALA A 53 6.25 7.13 10.96
CA ALA A 53 5.75 7.84 9.79
C ALA A 53 4.21 7.90 9.77
N PRO A 54 3.57 8.69 10.67
CA PRO A 54 2.12 8.74 10.79
C PRO A 54 1.39 9.16 9.50
N TRP A 55 2.05 9.94 8.62
CA TRP A 55 1.48 10.38 7.34
C TRP A 55 1.16 9.23 6.37
N LEU A 56 1.79 8.07 6.55
CA LEU A 56 1.56 6.88 5.73
C LEU A 56 0.21 6.18 5.99
N GLN A 57 -0.54 6.64 6.99
CA GLN A 57 -1.89 6.13 7.27
C GLN A 57 -2.95 6.66 6.28
N GLN A 58 -2.61 7.63 5.44
CA GLN A 58 -3.51 8.16 4.43
C GLN A 58 -3.79 7.14 3.32
N ASP A 59 -5.01 7.12 2.80
CA ASP A 59 -5.47 6.16 1.79
C ASP A 59 -4.59 6.12 0.54
N ALA A 60 -4.02 7.26 0.14
CA ALA A 60 -3.12 7.36 -0.99
C ALA A 60 -1.87 6.48 -0.88
N PHE A 61 -1.41 6.17 0.34
CA PHE A 61 -0.22 5.36 0.58
C PHE A 61 -0.51 3.87 0.76
N VAL A 62 -1.76 3.46 0.96
CA VAL A 62 -2.15 2.08 1.27
C VAL A 62 -1.50 1.04 0.33
N PRO A 63 -1.53 1.18 -1.01
CA PRO A 63 -0.92 0.18 -1.89
C PRO A 63 0.62 0.13 -1.78
N ALA A 64 1.27 1.27 -1.58
CA ALA A 64 2.72 1.36 -1.44
C ALA A 64 3.18 0.81 -0.09
N VAL A 65 2.46 1.13 0.98
CA VAL A 65 2.67 0.58 2.33
C VAL A 65 2.53 -0.94 2.32
N ALA A 66 1.48 -1.49 1.70
CA ALA A 66 1.29 -2.94 1.62
C ALA A 66 2.47 -3.65 0.92
N ARG A 67 2.99 -3.07 -0.17
CA ARG A 67 4.18 -3.60 -0.87
C ARG A 67 5.43 -3.55 0.00
N PHE A 68 5.66 -2.44 0.67
CA PHE A 68 6.78 -2.26 1.59
C PHE A 68 6.73 -3.29 2.73
N LEU A 69 5.61 -3.38 3.43
CA LEU A 69 5.43 -4.29 4.55
C LEU A 69 5.68 -5.75 4.16
N ARG A 70 5.21 -6.15 2.98
CA ARG A 70 5.42 -7.51 2.47
C ARG A 70 6.88 -7.78 2.11
N ALA A 71 7.58 -6.82 1.49
CA ALA A 71 8.99 -6.95 1.15
C ALA A 71 9.86 -7.02 2.41
N GLU A 72 9.64 -6.12 3.35
CA GLU A 72 10.34 -6.03 4.63
C GLU A 72 10.12 -7.28 5.50
N ALA A 73 8.87 -7.75 5.59
CA ALA A 73 8.55 -8.97 6.31
C ALA A 73 9.29 -10.20 5.75
N ARG A 74 9.33 -10.34 4.43
CA ARG A 74 10.08 -11.42 3.77
C ARG A 74 11.58 -11.33 4.03
N GLU A 75 12.14 -10.15 3.91
CA GLU A 75 13.56 -9.91 4.17
C GLU A 75 13.93 -10.35 5.58
N ARG A 76 13.18 -9.92 6.60
CA ARG A 76 13.41 -10.28 8.00
C ARG A 76 13.33 -11.79 8.22
N LEU A 77 12.30 -12.45 7.69
CA LEU A 77 12.14 -13.90 7.83
C LEU A 77 13.28 -14.68 7.16
N ILE A 78 13.73 -14.27 5.99
CA ILE A 78 14.85 -14.90 5.30
C ILE A 78 16.14 -14.67 6.08
N HIS A 79 16.36 -13.46 6.57
CA HIS A 79 17.55 -13.11 7.35
C HIS A 79 17.61 -13.90 8.67
N GLU A 80 16.51 -13.97 9.42
CA GLU A 80 16.40 -14.79 10.63
C GLU A 80 16.75 -16.27 10.35
N HIS A 81 16.26 -16.80 9.21
CA HIS A 81 16.58 -18.16 8.81
C HIS A 81 18.07 -18.34 8.47
N ILE A 82 18.66 -17.39 7.75
CA ILE A 82 20.10 -17.41 7.44
C ILE A 82 20.91 -17.40 8.74
N VAL A 83 20.59 -16.53 9.68
CA VAL A 83 21.27 -16.45 10.99
C VAL A 83 21.14 -17.76 11.75
N LYS A 84 19.96 -18.37 11.77
CA LYS A 84 19.71 -19.66 12.42
C LYS A 84 20.55 -20.77 11.82
N VAL A 85 20.51 -20.92 10.48
CA VAL A 85 21.30 -21.97 9.79
C VAL A 85 22.80 -21.74 9.97
N SER A 86 23.26 -20.49 9.92
CA SER A 86 24.66 -20.15 10.14
C SER A 86 25.13 -20.49 11.57
N ALA A 87 24.28 -20.26 12.57
CA ALA A 87 24.59 -20.59 13.95
C ALA A 87 24.60 -22.09 14.21
N GLU A 88 23.67 -22.85 13.61
CA GLU A 88 23.53 -24.28 13.84
C GLU A 88 24.54 -25.13 13.05
N ARG A 89 24.89 -24.72 11.81
CA ARG A 89 25.62 -25.55 10.84
C ARG A 89 26.86 -24.87 10.26
N GLY A 90 27.12 -23.63 10.64
CA GLY A 90 28.15 -22.78 10.07
C GLY A 90 27.70 -22.02 8.80
N ALA A 91 28.36 -20.91 8.53
CA ALA A 91 28.00 -20.02 7.42
C ALA A 91 28.04 -20.71 6.03
N GLY A 92 28.94 -21.68 5.83
CA GLY A 92 29.02 -22.45 4.59
C GLY A 92 27.85 -23.38 4.32
N ALA A 93 27.00 -23.65 5.31
CA ALA A 93 25.81 -24.48 5.17
C ALA A 93 24.59 -23.71 4.62
N VAL A 94 24.67 -22.39 4.52
CA VAL A 94 23.58 -21.54 3.99
C VAL A 94 23.57 -21.66 2.46
N PRO A 95 22.48 -22.14 1.84
CA PRO A 95 22.39 -22.26 0.39
C PRO A 95 22.54 -20.92 -0.30
N GLN A 96 23.29 -20.87 -1.40
CA GLN A 96 23.49 -19.66 -2.21
C GLN A 96 22.17 -18.97 -2.60
N ARG A 97 21.16 -19.76 -2.97
CA ARG A 97 19.81 -19.25 -3.31
C ARG A 97 19.15 -18.45 -2.19
N LEU A 98 19.49 -18.75 -0.93
CA LEU A 98 18.91 -18.03 0.19
C LEU A 98 19.52 -16.63 0.31
N TRP A 99 20.82 -16.48 0.04
CA TRP A 99 21.49 -15.19 -0.06
C TRP A 99 20.97 -14.34 -1.22
N GLU A 100 20.76 -14.97 -2.38
CA GLU A 100 20.17 -14.31 -3.55
C GLU A 100 18.75 -13.82 -3.25
N SER A 101 17.93 -14.64 -2.58
CA SER A 101 16.60 -14.26 -2.15
C SER A 101 16.61 -13.12 -1.13
N ALA A 102 17.52 -13.16 -0.16
CA ALA A 102 17.70 -12.07 0.81
C ALA A 102 18.05 -10.75 0.12
N THR A 103 19.03 -10.79 -0.80
CA THR A 103 19.42 -9.60 -1.58
C THR A 103 18.27 -9.05 -2.42
N ALA A 104 17.50 -9.93 -3.06
CA ALA A 104 16.35 -9.52 -3.86
C ALA A 104 15.25 -8.85 -2.99
N CYS A 105 14.98 -9.40 -1.80
CA CYS A 105 14.01 -8.81 -0.86
C CYS A 105 14.51 -7.49 -0.30
N ALA A 106 15.79 -7.37 0.08
CA ALA A 106 16.41 -6.13 0.54
C ALA A 106 16.31 -5.01 -0.51
N ASN A 107 16.61 -5.33 -1.77
CA ASN A 107 16.47 -4.38 -2.88
C ASN A 107 15.01 -3.96 -3.10
N ALA A 108 14.06 -4.87 -2.95
CA ALA A 108 12.63 -4.56 -3.05
C ALA A 108 12.16 -3.67 -1.89
N SER A 109 12.61 -3.95 -0.65
CA SER A 109 12.35 -3.15 0.54
C SER A 109 12.91 -1.73 0.39
N MET A 110 14.17 -1.58 -0.04
CA MET A 110 14.79 -0.28 -0.29
C MET A 110 14.06 0.55 -1.37
N LYS A 111 13.64 -0.07 -2.47
CA LYS A 111 12.86 0.62 -3.51
C LYS A 111 11.51 1.09 -2.98
N ALA A 112 10.85 0.24 -2.20
CA ALA A 112 9.55 0.56 -1.61
C ALA A 112 9.68 1.66 -0.54
N SER A 113 10.74 1.65 0.29
CA SER A 113 11.00 2.68 1.29
C SER A 113 11.26 4.05 0.66
N ALA A 114 11.99 4.09 -0.46
CA ALA A 114 12.22 5.33 -1.21
C ALA A 114 10.92 5.92 -1.76
N LEU A 115 9.98 5.09 -2.24
CA LEU A 115 8.67 5.54 -2.70
C LEU A 115 7.80 6.11 -1.57
N LEU A 116 7.99 5.63 -0.35
CA LEU A 116 7.26 6.09 0.83
C LEU A 116 7.90 7.31 1.52
N GLY A 117 9.06 7.75 1.05
CA GLY A 117 9.78 8.85 1.67
C GLY A 117 10.37 8.49 3.03
N LEU A 118 10.79 7.23 3.24
CA LEU A 118 11.34 6.79 4.51
C LEU A 118 12.84 7.13 4.67
N ASP A 119 13.51 7.55 3.62
CA ASP A 119 14.85 8.13 3.68
C ASP A 119 14.81 9.66 3.52
N PRO A 120 15.81 10.40 4.03
CA PRO A 120 15.79 11.86 4.02
C PRO A 120 15.66 12.50 2.63
N GLN A 121 16.24 11.88 1.59
CA GLN A 121 16.18 12.42 0.23
C GLN A 121 14.82 12.22 -0.41
N SER A 122 14.26 11.01 -0.29
CA SER A 122 12.94 10.71 -0.83
C SER A 122 11.85 11.45 -0.05
N TYR A 123 12.00 11.63 1.27
CA TYR A 123 11.11 12.47 2.06
C TYR A 123 11.11 13.94 1.59
N ALA A 124 12.30 14.50 1.36
CA ALA A 124 12.41 15.86 0.84
C ALA A 124 11.74 16.01 -0.54
N ARG A 125 11.92 15.03 -1.43
CA ARG A 125 11.26 14.99 -2.74
C ARG A 125 9.74 14.88 -2.61
N LEU A 126 9.26 14.00 -1.74
CA LEU A 126 7.84 13.82 -1.49
C LEU A 126 7.21 15.13 -1.00
N ARG A 127 7.84 15.80 -0.03
CA ARG A 127 7.37 17.09 0.47
C ARG A 127 7.38 18.18 -0.60
N ALA A 128 8.41 18.24 -1.43
CA ALA A 128 8.48 19.20 -2.53
C ALA A 128 7.33 18.98 -3.53
N THR A 129 7.05 17.72 -3.90
CA THR A 129 5.97 17.37 -4.84
C THR A 129 4.59 17.67 -4.26
N THR A 130 4.34 17.32 -3.00
CA THR A 130 3.06 17.61 -2.34
C THR A 130 2.88 19.10 -2.09
N GLY A 131 3.94 19.81 -1.75
CA GLY A 131 3.91 21.27 -1.58
C GLY A 131 3.57 22.01 -2.88
N THR A 132 4.14 21.58 -4.01
CA THR A 132 3.80 22.16 -5.33
C THR A 132 2.37 21.82 -5.76
N ALA A 133 1.87 20.62 -5.49
CA ALA A 133 0.49 20.24 -5.78
C ALA A 133 -0.50 21.09 -4.97
N ALA A 134 -0.28 21.25 -3.68
CA ALA A 134 -1.13 22.09 -2.82
C ALA A 134 -1.11 23.57 -3.24
N ALA A 135 0.06 24.10 -3.64
CA ALA A 135 0.16 25.47 -4.16
C ALA A 135 -0.59 25.64 -5.50
N THR A 136 -0.58 24.62 -6.34
CA THR A 136 -1.31 24.63 -7.61
C THR A 136 -2.83 24.58 -7.38
N GLU A 137 -3.30 23.75 -6.45
CA GLU A 137 -4.72 23.66 -6.09
C GLU A 137 -5.22 24.99 -5.49
N ALA A 138 -4.44 25.61 -4.61
CA ALA A 138 -4.77 26.93 -4.05
C ALA A 138 -4.85 28.00 -5.16
N GLY A 139 -3.87 28.01 -6.10
CA GLY A 139 -3.89 28.94 -7.23
C GLY A 139 -5.10 28.74 -8.15
N LEU A 140 -5.52 27.51 -8.40
CA LEU A 140 -6.74 27.22 -9.18
C LEU A 140 -8.01 27.65 -8.44
N ALA A 141 -8.07 27.48 -7.13
CA ALA A 141 -9.20 27.94 -6.32
C ALA A 141 -9.33 29.48 -6.33
N ASP A 142 -8.20 30.19 -6.27
CA ASP A 142 -8.16 31.66 -6.36
C ASP A 142 -8.62 32.16 -7.75
N LEU A 143 -8.16 31.52 -8.82
CA LEU A 143 -8.61 31.84 -10.19
C LEU A 143 -10.11 31.60 -10.37
N ALA A 144 -10.63 30.51 -9.83
CA ALA A 144 -12.05 30.21 -9.86
C ALA A 144 -12.89 31.23 -9.05
N ALA A 145 -12.37 31.73 -7.92
CA ALA A 145 -13.00 32.78 -7.14
C ALA A 145 -13.03 34.12 -7.89
N GLN A 146 -11.94 34.52 -8.52
CA GLN A 146 -11.86 35.69 -9.36
C GLN A 146 -12.83 35.63 -10.55
N GLY A 147 -12.90 34.47 -11.21
CA GLY A 147 -13.84 34.22 -12.30
C GLY A 147 -15.30 34.42 -11.87
N ARG A 148 -15.68 33.92 -10.70
CA ARG A 148 -17.04 34.14 -10.15
C ARG A 148 -17.34 35.63 -9.87
N GLN A 149 -16.38 36.37 -9.34
CA GLN A 149 -16.54 37.82 -9.10
C GLN A 149 -16.75 38.60 -10.38
N ILE A 150 -16.01 38.29 -11.44
CA ILE A 150 -16.16 38.93 -12.75
C ILE A 150 -17.55 38.64 -13.35
N VAL A 151 -18.03 37.41 -13.27
CA VAL A 151 -19.35 37.04 -13.77
C VAL A 151 -20.46 37.76 -12.99
N GLN A 152 -20.33 37.85 -11.67
CA GLN A 152 -21.29 38.59 -10.82
C GLN A 152 -21.30 40.09 -11.13
N ALA A 153 -20.15 40.69 -11.39
CA ALA A 153 -20.03 42.11 -11.72
C ALA A 153 -20.63 42.42 -13.11
N HIS A 154 -20.71 41.45 -14.01
CA HIS A 154 -21.27 41.61 -15.35
C HIS A 154 -22.73 41.16 -15.48
N GLN A 155 -23.35 40.67 -14.41
CA GLN A 155 -24.78 40.38 -14.44
C GLN A 155 -25.55 41.70 -14.55
N PRO A 156 -26.39 41.92 -15.58
CA PRO A 156 -27.21 43.09 -15.69
C PRO A 156 -28.13 43.14 -14.47
N SER A 157 -28.17 44.32 -13.84
CA SER A 157 -29.08 44.60 -12.70
C SER A 157 -30.49 44.15 -13.10
N PRO A 158 -31.23 43.42 -12.26
CA PRO A 158 -32.59 43.02 -12.58
C PRO A 158 -33.41 44.29 -12.89
N ALA A 159 -34.00 44.30 -14.09
CA ALA A 159 -34.84 45.41 -14.55
C ALA A 159 -35.90 45.69 -13.49
N VAL A 160 -35.90 46.93 -12.99
CA VAL A 160 -36.92 47.41 -12.06
C VAL A 160 -38.29 47.18 -12.73
N PRO A 161 -39.22 46.44 -12.11
CA PRO A 161 -40.54 46.26 -12.71
C PRO A 161 -41.20 47.61 -12.91
N ALA A 162 -41.60 47.86 -14.17
CA ALA A 162 -42.34 49.07 -14.53
C ALA A 162 -43.59 49.20 -13.62
N ALA A 163 -43.76 50.37 -13.01
CA ALA A 163 -44.92 50.66 -12.18
C ALA A 163 -46.20 50.47 -13.01
N PRO A 164 -47.29 49.95 -12.44
CA PRO A 164 -48.56 49.78 -13.17
C PRO A 164 -49.11 51.15 -13.55
N GLU A 165 -49.38 51.30 -14.85
CA GLU A 165 -50.10 52.48 -15.35
C GLU A 165 -51.48 52.53 -14.69
N THR A 166 -51.70 53.60 -13.93
CA THR A 166 -53.03 53.90 -13.34
C THR A 166 -53.94 54.35 -14.45
N THR A 167 -54.80 53.47 -14.90
CA THR A 167 -55.92 53.83 -15.80
C THR A 167 -56.88 54.68 -15.00
N GLN A 168 -56.91 56.01 -15.31
CA GLN A 168 -57.97 56.89 -14.88
C GLN A 168 -59.21 56.55 -15.70
N GLU A 169 -60.21 55.94 -15.08
CA GLU A 169 -61.57 55.91 -15.62
C GLU A 169 -62.19 57.26 -15.40
N ASP A 170 -62.38 57.98 -16.53
CA ASP A 170 -63.18 59.17 -16.59
C ASP A 170 -64.67 58.75 -16.64
N THR A 171 -65.43 59.08 -15.59
CA THR A 171 -66.87 58.88 -15.50
C THR A 171 -67.53 60.25 -15.82
N ALA A 172 -68.24 60.29 -16.92
CA ALA A 172 -69.27 61.35 -17.23
C ALA A 172 -70.63 60.70 -17.23
#